data_8d27d088252666b4a78455259f9889e3
#
_entry.id   8d27d088252666b4a78455259f9889e3
#
_cell.length_a   1.000
_cell.length_b   1.000
_cell.length_c   1.000
_cell.angle_alpha   90.00
_cell.angle_beta   90.00
_cell.angle_gamma   90.00
#
_symmetry.space_group_name_H-M   'P 1'
#
loop_
_entity.id
_entity.type
_entity.pdbx_description
1 polymer ?
#
loop_
_entity_poly.entity_id
_entity_poly.type
_entity_poly.pdbx_seq_one_letter_code
_entity_poly.pdbx_strand_id
1 'polypeptide(L)' 'MNNDALILRRRLKRLGQEAMQCREVELRLAEDGCHVLLSRYVERYRHGQDSGCASRHHRVSLARLIRWMTEHGEQVGA' A
#
# COMPACT_ATOMS: atom_id res chain seq x y z
N MET A 1 8.69 -10.30 16.84
CA MET A 1 9.13 -9.71 15.58
C MET A 1 8.01 -8.86 14.99
N ASN A 2 8.31 -7.65 14.72
CA ASN A 2 7.29 -6.73 14.30
C ASN A 2 7.15 -6.72 12.80
N ASN A 3 5.98 -7.12 12.34
CA ASN A 3 5.60 -6.93 10.96
C ASN A 3 4.91 -5.58 10.84
N ASP A 4 5.62 -4.56 11.24
CA ASP A 4 5.03 -3.23 11.22
C ASP A 4 4.87 -2.78 9.79
N ALA A 5 3.66 -2.85 9.32
CA ALA A 5 3.31 -2.32 8.03
C ALA A 5 2.81 -0.90 8.24
N LEU A 6 3.31 0.00 7.43
CA LEU A 6 2.84 1.37 7.44
C LEU A 6 1.70 1.49 6.44
N ILE A 7 0.53 1.80 6.95
CA ILE A 7 -0.62 2.03 6.07
C ILE A 7 -0.51 3.46 5.55
N LEU A 8 -0.19 3.58 4.28
CA LEU A 8 -0.02 4.88 3.64
C LEU A 8 -1.35 5.50 3.26
N ARG A 9 -2.30 4.66 2.88
CA ARG A 9 -3.60 5.14 2.44
C ARG A 9 -4.62 4.03 2.58
N ARG A 10 -5.76 4.38 3.11
CA ARG A 10 -6.91 3.50 3.18
C ARG A 10 -8.14 4.28 2.77
N ARG A 11 -8.86 3.77 1.80
CA ARG A 11 -10.10 4.41 1.34
C ARG A 11 -11.22 3.40 1.30
N LEU A 12 -12.33 3.81 1.89
CA LEU A 12 -13.57 3.08 1.80
C LEU A 12 -14.50 3.88 0.91
N LYS A 13 -15.05 3.23 -0.10
CA LYS A 13 -15.99 3.86 -1.01
C LYS A 13 -17.24 3.02 -1.08
N ARG A 14 -18.38 3.66 -0.90
CA ARG A 14 -19.66 3.00 -1.09
C ARG A 14 -20.01 3.05 -2.57
N LEU A 15 -20.23 1.87 -3.16
CA LEU A 15 -20.56 1.75 -4.58
C LEU A 15 -22.07 1.66 -4.82
N GLY A 16 -22.86 1.58 -3.76
CA GLY A 16 -24.30 1.45 -3.82
C GLY A 16 -24.83 1.15 -2.45
N GLN A 17 -26.10 0.80 -2.36
CA GLN A 17 -26.74 0.54 -1.07
C GLN A 17 -26.12 -0.67 -0.36
N GLU A 18 -25.66 -1.66 -1.13
CA GLU A 18 -25.17 -2.91 -0.56
C GLU A 18 -23.81 -3.30 -1.11
N ALA A 19 -23.03 -2.31 -1.57
CA ALA A 19 -21.72 -2.56 -2.13
C ALA A 19 -20.71 -1.57 -1.59
N MET A 20 -19.53 -2.08 -1.27
CA MET A 20 -18.42 -1.26 -0.77
C MET A 20 -17.14 -1.65 -1.48
N GLN A 21 -16.23 -0.71 -1.58
CA GLN A 21 -14.89 -0.94 -2.08
C GLN A 21 -13.89 -0.39 -1.09
N CYS A 22 -12.91 -1.22 -0.73
CA CYS A 22 -11.81 -0.81 0.13
C CYS A 22 -10.54 -0.81 -0.71
N ARG A 23 -9.80 0.29 -0.66
CA ARG A 23 -8.47 0.38 -1.26
C ARG A 23 -7.47 0.70 -0.18
N GLU A 24 -6.35 -0.01 -0.21
CA GLU A 24 -5.32 0.16 0.79
C GLU A 24 -3.96 0.10 0.12
N VAL A 25 -3.07 0.99 0.55
CA VAL A 25 -1.67 1.00 0.14
C VAL A 25 -0.84 0.85 1.40
N GLU A 26 0.01 -0.15 1.40
CA GLU A 26 0.80 -0.54 2.56
C GLU A 26 2.26 -0.58 2.18
N LEU A 27 3.11 -0.11 3.09
CA LEU A 27 4.56 -0.14 2.92
C LEU A 27 5.15 -0.97 4.06
N ARG A 28 6.04 -1.89 3.73
CA ARG A 28 6.68 -2.75 4.71
C ARG A 28 8.16 -2.90 4.37
N LEU A 29 8.99 -2.91 5.41
CA LEU A 29 10.40 -3.23 5.23
C LEU A 29 10.55 -4.74 5.10
N ALA A 30 11.30 -5.18 4.10
CA ALA A 30 11.57 -6.60 3.93
C ALA A 30 12.48 -7.13 5.04
N GLU A 31 12.48 -8.44 5.23
CA GLU A 31 13.26 -9.06 6.29
C GLU A 31 14.76 -8.84 6.12
N ASP A 32 15.23 -8.70 4.89
CA ASP A 32 16.64 -8.46 4.62
C ASP A 32 17.09 -7.05 5.00
N GLY A 33 16.15 -6.16 5.32
CA GLY A 33 16.46 -4.78 5.65
C GLY A 33 16.94 -3.95 4.48
N CYS A 34 17.00 -4.51 3.28
CA CYS A 34 17.53 -3.84 2.10
C CYS A 34 16.48 -3.54 1.04
N HIS A 35 15.27 -4.02 1.25
CA HIS A 35 14.18 -3.83 0.31
C HIS A 35 12.93 -3.36 1.03
N VAL A 36 12.11 -2.67 0.28
CA VAL A 36 10.81 -2.20 0.74
C VAL A 36 9.74 -2.88 -0.11
N LEU A 37 8.71 -3.36 0.54
CA LEU A 37 7.59 -4.00 -0.10
C LEU A 37 6.42 -3.03 -0.11
N LEU A 38 5.97 -2.69 -1.30
CA LEU A 38 4.79 -1.86 -1.47
C LEU A 38 3.65 -2.76 -1.91
N SER A 39 2.59 -2.77 -1.15
CA SER A 39 1.43 -3.59 -1.42
C SER A 39 0.23 -2.71 -1.70
N ARG A 40 -0.43 -2.97 -2.80
CA ARG A 40 -1.70 -2.34 -3.15
C ARG A 40 -2.77 -3.40 -3.07
N TYR A 41 -3.82 -3.07 -2.37
CA TYR A 41 -4.90 -3.98 -2.07
C TYR A 41 -6.22 -3.32 -2.43
N VAL A 42 -7.07 -4.07 -3.14
CA VAL A 42 -8.42 -3.64 -3.46
C VAL A 42 -9.37 -4.77 -3.10
N GLU A 43 -10.35 -4.47 -2.31
CA GLU A 43 -11.38 -5.42 -1.95
C GLU A 43 -12.74 -4.82 -2.30
N ARG A 44 -13.55 -5.59 -3.01
CA ARG A 44 -14.92 -5.23 -3.32
C ARG A 44 -15.84 -6.16 -2.57
N TYR A 45 -16.79 -5.55 -1.93
CA TYR A 45 -17.75 -6.27 -1.13
C TYR A 45 -19.15 -5.93 -1.63
N ARG A 46 -19.93 -6.97 -1.93
CA ARG A 46 -21.31 -6.82 -2.36
C ARG A 46 -22.17 -7.83 -1.62
N HIS A 47 -23.25 -7.32 -1.06
CA HIS A 47 -24.17 -8.16 -0.31
C HIS A 47 -24.77 -9.25 -1.20
N GLY A 48 -24.74 -10.49 -0.71
CA GLY A 48 -25.31 -11.63 -1.44
C GLY A 48 -24.47 -12.15 -2.59
N GLN A 49 -23.26 -11.61 -2.79
CA GLN A 49 -22.34 -12.05 -3.83
C GLN A 49 -20.97 -12.27 -3.24
N ASP A 50 -20.16 -13.03 -3.95
CA ASP A 50 -18.78 -13.24 -3.55
C ASP A 50 -18.01 -11.95 -3.66
N SER A 51 -17.26 -11.64 -2.63
CA SER A 51 -16.40 -10.47 -2.63
C SER A 51 -15.17 -10.72 -3.52
N GLY A 52 -14.79 -9.70 -4.27
CA GLY A 52 -13.58 -9.75 -5.07
C GLY A 52 -12.43 -9.11 -4.32
N CYS A 53 -11.26 -9.72 -4.43
CA CYS A 53 -10.07 -9.22 -3.79
C CYS A 53 -8.91 -9.30 -4.79
N ALA A 54 -8.16 -8.22 -4.90
CA ALA A 54 -6.98 -8.18 -5.74
C ALA A 54 -5.87 -7.47 -5.01
N SER A 55 -4.67 -8.01 -5.10
CA SER A 55 -3.51 -7.36 -4.49
C SER A 55 -2.34 -7.39 -5.46
N ARG A 56 -1.51 -6.37 -5.40
CA ARG A 56 -0.29 -6.26 -6.17
C ARG A 56 0.84 -5.88 -5.23
N HIS A 57 1.96 -6.53 -5.40
CA HIS A 57 3.11 -6.32 -4.56
C HIS A 57 4.30 -5.90 -5.40
N HIS A 58 5.01 -4.90 -4.93
CA HIS A 58 6.22 -4.41 -5.58
C HIS A 58 7.36 -4.44 -4.59
N ARG A 59 8.50 -4.90 -5.05
CA ARG A 59 9.70 -4.94 -4.23
C ARG A 59 10.69 -3.93 -4.80
N VAL A 60 11.15 -3.03 -3.96
CA VAL A 60 12.04 -1.95 -4.37
C VAL A 60 13.24 -1.96 -3.45
N SER A 61 14.43 -1.81 -4.01
CA SER A 61 15.64 -1.65 -3.23
C SER A 61 15.53 -0.38 -2.38
N LEU A 62 15.88 -0.48 -1.09
CA LEU A 62 15.83 0.68 -0.20
C LEU A 62 16.76 1.79 -0.69
N ALA A 63 17.94 1.43 -1.19
CA ALA A 63 18.87 2.41 -1.74
C ALA A 63 18.28 3.15 -2.93
N ARG A 64 17.57 2.42 -3.79
CA ARG A 64 16.90 3.02 -4.94
C ARG A 64 15.79 3.98 -4.53
N LEU A 65 15.03 3.58 -3.53
CA LEU A 65 13.95 4.41 -3.03
C LEU A 65 14.51 5.70 -2.44
N ILE A 66 15.58 5.60 -1.67
CA ILE A 66 16.21 6.79 -1.08
C ILE A 66 16.73 7.71 -2.19
N ARG A 67 17.37 7.15 -3.22
CA ARG A 67 17.86 7.93 -4.34
C ARG A 67 16.71 8.64 -5.05
N TRP A 68 15.63 7.92 -5.32
CA TRP A 68 14.48 8.50 -5.98
C TRP A 68 13.89 9.65 -5.17
N MET A 69 13.77 9.47 -3.86
CA MET A 69 13.25 10.51 -2.98
C MET A 69 14.16 11.75 -2.96
N THR A 70 15.47 11.52 -2.99
CA THR A 70 16.43 12.62 -3.01
C THR A 70 16.35 13.42 -4.31
N GLU A 71 16.16 12.72 -5.43
CA GLU A 71 16.10 13.34 -6.76
C GLU A 71 14.78 14.05 -7.02
N HIS A 72 13.68 13.53 -6.49
CA HIS A 72 12.35 14.02 -6.80
C HIS A 72 11.65 14.70 -5.63
N GLY A 73 12.18 14.51 -4.44
CA GLY A 73 11.61 15.13 -3.26
C GLY A 73 12.01 16.58 -3.14
N GLU A 74 11.26 17.31 -2.36
CA GLU A 74 11.54 18.69 -2.07
C GLU A 74 12.45 18.75 -0.83
N GLN A 75 13.55 19.49 -0.96
CA GLN A 75 14.43 19.69 0.18
C GLN A 75 13.81 20.72 1.10
N VAL A 76 13.55 20.31 2.34
CA VAL A 76 13.07 21.23 3.35
C VAL A 76 14.23 21.51 4.31
N GLY A 77 14.47 22.77 4.52
CA GLY A 77 15.58 23.20 5.34
C GLY A 77 15.30 23.06 6.81
N ALA A 78 16.34 22.82 7.56
CA ALA A 78 16.28 22.84 9.01
C ALA A 78 16.78 24.18 9.50
#